data_e4ea235bb96f5ed84eba85432a2faa16
#
_entry.id   e4ea235bb96f5ed84eba85432a2faa16
#
_cell.length_a   1.000
_cell.length_b   1.000
_cell.length_c   1.000
_cell.angle_alpha   90.00
_cell.angle_beta   90.00
_cell.angle_gamma   90.00
#
_symmetry.space_group_name_H-M   'P 1'
#
loop_
_entity.id
_entity.type
_entity.pdbx_description
1 polymer ?
#
loop_
_entity_poly.entity_id
_entity_poly.type
_entity_poly.pdbx_seq_one_letter_code
_entity_poly.pdbx_strand_id
1 'polypeptide(L)'
;MWYNKNVYSQKGLDKMARFKAAAVFSDHMVLQRNKNISVFGIGDDGRKVTVSLGGNIAHADVINGKWTVILPPMAAADGLEMHISDGDSEIVFTDIAVGEVWLAGGQSNMELELQNCENGRSELDRIAENPDYVNVRFYYTEKYPCVDDELIEKESHKCWSRPDKENSRYWSAVGYFFGKKLSEDLGVTVGVIGCNWGGTSASAWISKERLAEDKDTNEYNIDYDKAMDGKTYEQYLDDLAEYRRWEADWTPKMQQMYIDNPNTKWEDVIATLGPNRYPEPLGPRSPFRAGGLYESMIKRAAPYTLAGFIYYQGESDDHRPNSYYKLMKMLVEQWRTDWQDDTLPVIMVQLPMFCYEGEDRRTNWSIIREAQTRVFRTVKNTGMAVISEFGEHNNIHPVKKEPVGERLAMQAEWIAYGMLSEGEACAPMYESHTYKNGGISCRIAHCGSGLHIVGNKDDILVEIAGEDRKFVPADKLEVSGSTLFAAASSVDAPRYLRYEFANHCEVKIFGGNGMPLAPFRTSYDDE
;
A
#
# COMPACT_ATOMS: atom_id res chain seq x y z
N MET A 1 -16.67 29.41 -2.26
CA MET A 1 -17.75 29.71 -1.29
C MET A 1 -19.00 28.93 -1.64
N TRP A 2 -18.88 27.60 -1.88
CA TRP A 2 -19.99 26.67 -2.23
C TRP A 2 -19.79 25.31 -1.54
N TYR A 3 -19.54 25.33 -0.25
CA TYR A 3 -19.58 24.14 0.60
C TYR A 3 -20.34 24.50 1.87
N ASN A 4 -21.67 24.55 1.76
CA ASN A 4 -22.58 24.36 2.88
C ASN A 4 -24.02 24.40 2.37
N LYS A 5 -24.53 23.27 1.91
CA LYS A 5 -25.95 22.90 2.13
C LYS A 5 -26.01 21.38 2.05
N ASN A 6 -26.24 20.79 3.21
CA ASN A 6 -26.68 19.43 3.38
C ASN A 6 -27.79 19.10 2.38
N VAL A 7 -27.48 18.34 1.33
CA VAL A 7 -28.47 17.66 0.52
C VAL A 7 -28.61 16.23 1.08
N TYR A 8 -28.78 16.15 2.39
CA TYR A 8 -29.39 14.98 2.99
C TYR A 8 -30.87 15.33 3.16
N SER A 9 -31.73 14.78 2.32
CA SER A 9 -33.15 14.86 2.55
C SER A 9 -33.44 14.11 3.85
N GLN A 10 -33.81 14.84 4.89
CA GLN A 10 -34.21 14.31 6.20
C GLN A 10 -35.38 13.32 6.14
N LYS A 11 -35.96 13.04 4.97
CA LYS A 11 -37.11 12.14 4.79
C LYS A 11 -36.73 10.69 4.48
N GLY A 12 -35.46 10.34 4.20
CA GLY A 12 -34.97 8.96 3.97
C GLY A 12 -34.42 8.28 5.22
N LEU A 13 -33.99 9.06 6.22
CA LEU A 13 -33.37 8.57 7.44
C LEU A 13 -34.31 7.98 8.49
N ASP A 14 -35.61 8.14 8.33
CA ASP A 14 -36.61 7.74 9.37
C ASP A 14 -37.02 6.25 9.34
N LYS A 15 -36.31 5.37 8.61
CA LYS A 15 -36.69 3.95 8.52
C LYS A 15 -35.60 2.91 8.69
N MET A 16 -34.35 3.29 8.91
CA MET A 16 -33.32 2.33 9.29
C MET A 16 -33.10 2.35 10.79
N ALA A 17 -32.96 1.17 11.41
CA ALA A 17 -32.60 1.06 12.82
C ALA A 17 -31.39 1.94 13.07
N ARG A 18 -31.50 2.94 13.97
CA ARG A 18 -30.45 3.94 14.23
C ARG A 18 -29.24 3.36 14.94
N PHE A 19 -29.35 2.19 15.57
CA PHE A 19 -28.28 1.53 16.29
C PHE A 19 -27.56 0.53 15.38
N LYS A 20 -26.26 0.80 15.09
CA LYS A 20 -25.39 -0.05 14.26
C LYS A 20 -23.95 -0.01 14.73
N ALA A 21 -23.25 -1.14 14.65
CA ALA A 21 -21.79 -1.17 14.65
C ALA A 21 -21.25 -0.70 13.27
N ALA A 22 -20.01 -0.21 13.22
CA ALA A 22 -19.36 0.09 11.94
C ALA A 22 -19.22 -1.17 11.10
N ALA A 23 -19.25 -1.05 9.77
CA ALA A 23 -19.27 -2.18 8.83
C ALA A 23 -18.05 -3.12 8.95
N VAL A 24 -16.94 -2.63 9.49
CA VAL A 24 -15.72 -3.43 9.74
C VAL A 24 -15.93 -4.50 10.82
N PHE A 25 -16.98 -4.40 11.65
CA PHE A 25 -17.36 -5.41 12.64
C PHE A 25 -18.36 -6.39 12.03
N SER A 26 -18.00 -7.65 11.95
CA SER A 26 -18.86 -8.73 11.47
C SER A 26 -18.44 -10.07 12.07
N ASP A 27 -19.19 -11.13 11.79
CA ASP A 27 -18.73 -12.49 12.06
C ASP A 27 -17.34 -12.72 11.46
N HIS A 28 -16.58 -13.62 12.05
CA HIS A 28 -15.23 -14.01 11.64
C HIS A 28 -14.15 -12.94 11.80
N MET A 29 -14.45 -11.75 12.36
CA MET A 29 -13.45 -10.67 12.52
C MET A 29 -12.27 -11.10 13.39
N VAL A 30 -11.14 -10.42 13.15
CA VAL A 30 -9.96 -10.49 14.00
C VAL A 30 -9.80 -9.17 14.75
N LEU A 31 -9.71 -9.21 16.06
CA LEU A 31 -9.46 -8.06 16.91
C LEU A 31 -8.00 -8.05 17.37
N GLN A 32 -7.42 -6.86 17.49
CA GLN A 32 -6.02 -6.72 17.86
C GLN A 32 -5.75 -7.17 19.31
N ARG A 33 -4.85 -8.14 19.49
CA ARG A 33 -4.39 -8.57 20.83
C ARG A 33 -3.47 -7.54 21.49
N ASN A 34 -3.34 -7.61 22.81
CA ASN A 34 -2.38 -6.85 23.64
C ASN A 34 -2.51 -5.32 23.54
N LYS A 35 -3.56 -4.81 22.92
CA LYS A 35 -3.94 -3.39 22.86
C LYS A 35 -5.37 -3.20 23.32
N ASN A 36 -5.75 -1.99 23.72
CA ASN A 36 -7.14 -1.64 23.93
C ASN A 36 -7.92 -1.84 22.62
N ILE A 37 -9.06 -2.52 22.69
CA ILE A 37 -9.89 -2.82 21.51
C ILE A 37 -10.97 -1.75 21.38
N SER A 38 -10.92 -0.98 20.30
CA SER A 38 -11.92 0.03 19.97
C SER A 38 -13.07 -0.59 19.22
N VAL A 39 -14.27 -0.55 19.77
CA VAL A 39 -15.54 -0.98 19.12
C VAL A 39 -16.42 0.26 18.96
N PHE A 40 -16.87 0.56 17.75
CA PHE A 40 -17.52 1.82 17.45
C PHE A 40 -18.69 1.68 16.47
N GLY A 41 -19.54 2.70 16.43
CA GLY A 41 -20.70 2.73 15.55
C GLY A 41 -21.54 3.99 15.69
N ILE A 42 -22.80 3.90 15.29
CA ILE A 42 -23.79 4.98 15.35
C ILE A 42 -25.00 4.55 16.20
N GLY A 43 -25.68 5.54 16.79
CA GLY A 43 -26.85 5.30 17.63
C GLY A 43 -27.57 6.59 17.99
N ASP A 44 -28.62 6.50 18.79
CA ASP A 44 -29.37 7.64 19.25
C ASP A 44 -28.68 8.32 20.46
N ASP A 45 -28.54 9.64 20.42
CA ASP A 45 -27.92 10.42 21.48
C ASP A 45 -28.56 10.15 22.85
N GLY A 46 -27.71 10.03 23.86
CA GLY A 46 -28.09 9.74 25.23
C GLY A 46 -28.37 8.27 25.54
N ARG A 47 -28.26 7.38 24.57
CA ARG A 47 -28.25 5.93 24.80
C ARG A 47 -26.88 5.49 25.34
N LYS A 48 -26.90 4.46 26.16
CA LYS A 48 -25.70 3.81 26.68
C LYS A 48 -25.44 2.51 25.94
N VAL A 49 -24.32 2.42 25.26
CA VAL A 49 -23.90 1.20 24.55
C VAL A 49 -23.03 0.35 25.48
N THR A 50 -23.34 -0.94 25.54
CA THR A 50 -22.59 -1.97 26.25
C THR A 50 -21.99 -2.92 25.24
N VAL A 51 -20.69 -3.21 25.35
CA VAL A 51 -20.00 -4.25 24.58
C VAL A 51 -19.46 -5.29 25.54
N SER A 52 -19.72 -6.57 25.24
CA SER A 52 -19.13 -7.70 25.97
C SER A 52 -18.38 -8.64 25.01
N LEU A 53 -17.21 -9.12 25.41
CA LEU A 53 -16.35 -10.03 24.65
C LEU A 53 -15.44 -10.81 25.61
N GLY A 54 -15.47 -12.15 25.56
CA GLY A 54 -14.53 -12.99 26.34
C GLY A 54 -14.54 -12.71 27.84
N GLY A 55 -15.71 -12.36 28.42
CA GLY A 55 -15.83 -12.02 29.84
C GLY A 55 -15.53 -10.55 30.19
N ASN A 56 -14.98 -9.77 29.27
CA ASN A 56 -14.81 -8.33 29.44
C ASN A 56 -16.10 -7.59 29.08
N ILE A 57 -16.45 -6.55 29.84
CA ILE A 57 -17.63 -5.71 29.60
C ILE A 57 -17.19 -4.24 29.73
N ALA A 58 -17.55 -3.42 28.75
CA ALA A 58 -17.33 -1.97 28.79
C ALA A 58 -18.54 -1.22 28.24
N HIS A 59 -18.59 0.08 28.52
CA HIS A 59 -19.74 0.93 28.17
C HIS A 59 -19.27 2.28 27.65
N ALA A 60 -20.07 2.90 26.79
CA ALA A 60 -19.95 4.30 26.39
C ALA A 60 -21.32 4.91 26.13
N ASP A 61 -21.43 6.23 26.23
CA ASP A 61 -22.63 6.95 25.84
C ASP A 61 -22.57 7.31 24.35
N VAL A 62 -23.73 7.33 23.69
CA VAL A 62 -23.85 7.87 22.34
C VAL A 62 -23.85 9.39 22.39
N ILE A 63 -22.91 10.02 21.69
CA ILE A 63 -22.72 11.48 21.61
C ILE A 63 -22.62 11.90 20.14
N ASN A 64 -23.44 12.85 19.74
CA ASN A 64 -23.53 13.32 18.34
C ASN A 64 -23.78 12.19 17.33
N GLY A 65 -24.65 11.25 17.71
CA GLY A 65 -25.02 10.12 16.86
C GLY A 65 -23.96 9.02 16.75
N LYS A 66 -22.85 9.08 17.51
CA LYS A 66 -21.73 8.13 17.47
C LYS A 66 -21.43 7.57 18.85
N TRP A 67 -20.92 6.35 18.88
CA TRP A 67 -20.41 5.72 20.10
C TRP A 67 -19.08 5.01 19.83
N THR A 68 -18.23 4.97 20.84
CA THR A 68 -16.99 4.19 20.85
C THR A 68 -16.81 3.60 22.23
N VAL A 69 -16.80 2.27 22.32
CA VAL A 69 -16.52 1.51 23.54
C VAL A 69 -15.09 0.97 23.45
N ILE A 70 -14.33 1.12 24.53
CA ILE A 70 -12.96 0.63 24.63
C ILE A 70 -12.95 -0.58 25.57
N LEU A 71 -12.67 -1.76 25.01
CA LEU A 71 -12.40 -2.97 25.80
C LEU A 71 -10.92 -3.02 26.21
N PRO A 72 -10.61 -3.65 27.36
CA PRO A 72 -9.22 -3.81 27.80
C PRO A 72 -8.44 -4.75 26.87
N PRO A 73 -7.09 -4.72 26.92
CA PRO A 73 -6.26 -5.64 26.14
C PRO A 73 -6.58 -7.10 26.46
N MET A 74 -6.58 -7.92 25.43
CA MET A 74 -6.78 -9.37 25.52
C MET A 74 -5.59 -10.11 24.95
N ALA A 75 -5.30 -11.29 25.48
CA ALA A 75 -4.40 -12.26 24.86
C ALA A 75 -5.06 -12.91 23.62
N ALA A 76 -4.24 -13.57 22.79
CA ALA A 76 -4.77 -14.33 21.64
C ALA A 76 -5.81 -15.36 22.07
N ALA A 77 -6.90 -15.42 21.32
CA ALA A 77 -8.02 -16.35 21.55
C ALA A 77 -8.83 -16.51 20.24
N ASP A 78 -9.53 -17.62 20.10
CA ASP A 78 -10.38 -17.92 18.95
C ASP A 78 -11.78 -18.34 19.40
N GLY A 79 -12.75 -18.28 18.46
CA GLY A 79 -14.11 -18.76 18.67
C GLY A 79 -14.91 -17.95 19.69
N LEU A 80 -14.58 -16.67 19.86
CA LEU A 80 -15.29 -15.78 20.76
C LEU A 80 -16.59 -15.27 20.15
N GLU A 81 -17.47 -14.77 21.03
CA GLU A 81 -18.72 -14.09 20.67
C GLU A 81 -18.73 -12.69 21.31
N MET A 82 -19.13 -11.68 20.52
CA MET A 82 -19.28 -10.29 20.94
C MET A 82 -20.75 -9.90 20.94
N HIS A 83 -21.21 -9.34 22.05
CA HIS A 83 -22.53 -8.75 22.18
C HIS A 83 -22.41 -7.23 22.29
N ILE A 84 -23.21 -6.50 21.51
CA ILE A 84 -23.27 -5.04 21.51
C ILE A 84 -24.73 -4.65 21.71
N SER A 85 -25.06 -3.93 22.79
CA SER A 85 -26.44 -3.55 23.09
C SER A 85 -26.56 -2.08 23.49
N ASP A 86 -27.64 -1.41 23.06
CA ASP A 86 -28.04 -0.07 23.49
C ASP A 86 -29.15 -0.10 24.55
N GLY A 87 -29.51 -1.29 25.04
CA GLY A 87 -30.57 -1.55 25.99
C GLY A 87 -31.91 -1.93 25.35
N ASP A 88 -32.17 -1.51 24.12
CA ASP A 88 -33.41 -1.86 23.39
C ASP A 88 -33.11 -2.87 22.25
N SER A 89 -31.92 -2.81 21.69
CA SER A 89 -31.48 -3.67 20.59
C SER A 89 -30.15 -4.37 20.96
N GLU A 90 -29.92 -5.51 20.35
CA GLU A 90 -28.68 -6.28 20.49
C GLU A 90 -28.15 -6.70 19.11
N ILE A 91 -26.83 -6.59 18.95
CA ILE A 91 -26.06 -7.09 17.80
C ILE A 91 -25.12 -8.15 18.36
N VAL A 92 -25.09 -9.32 17.72
CA VAL A 92 -24.20 -10.42 18.12
C VAL A 92 -23.31 -10.78 16.94
N PHE A 93 -22.01 -10.87 17.18
CA PHE A 93 -21.03 -11.36 16.22
C PHE A 93 -20.37 -12.62 16.77
N THR A 94 -20.19 -13.61 15.91
CA THR A 94 -19.69 -14.93 16.27
C THR A 94 -18.37 -15.26 15.58
N ASP A 95 -17.69 -16.33 16.05
CA ASP A 95 -16.41 -16.79 15.51
C ASP A 95 -15.33 -15.70 15.44
N ILE A 96 -15.21 -14.94 16.52
CA ILE A 96 -14.23 -13.85 16.62
C ILE A 96 -12.90 -14.41 17.08
N ALA A 97 -11.82 -13.98 16.43
CA ALA A 97 -10.45 -14.18 16.89
C ALA A 97 -9.89 -12.91 17.52
N VAL A 98 -9.06 -13.06 18.53
CA VAL A 98 -8.14 -12.04 19.06
C VAL A 98 -6.74 -12.44 18.61
N GLY A 99 -6.15 -11.67 17.71
CA GLY A 99 -4.88 -11.98 17.05
C GLY A 99 -4.14 -10.70 16.63
N GLU A 100 -3.48 -10.72 15.49
CA GLU A 100 -2.84 -9.53 14.92
C GLU A 100 -3.68 -8.95 13.79
N VAL A 101 -3.82 -7.63 13.72
CA VAL A 101 -4.59 -6.98 12.65
C VAL A 101 -3.73 -5.97 11.92
N TRP A 102 -3.64 -6.10 10.61
CA TRP A 102 -2.90 -5.20 9.73
C TRP A 102 -3.78 -4.64 8.63
N LEU A 103 -3.62 -3.35 8.31
CA LEU A 103 -4.28 -2.74 7.16
C LEU A 103 -3.35 -2.77 5.95
N ALA A 104 -3.82 -3.34 4.84
CA ALA A 104 -3.11 -3.46 3.57
C ALA A 104 -3.59 -2.38 2.59
N GLY A 105 -2.86 -1.26 2.56
CA GLY A 105 -3.15 -0.10 1.72
C GLY A 105 -2.34 -0.06 0.44
N GLY A 106 -2.80 0.72 -0.54
CA GLY A 106 -2.05 0.96 -1.77
C GLY A 106 -2.86 0.86 -3.04
N GLN A 107 -2.18 0.51 -4.14
CA GLN A 107 -2.80 0.41 -5.47
C GLN A 107 -2.76 -1.02 -6.04
N SER A 108 -2.80 -1.17 -7.36
CA SER A 108 -2.96 -2.45 -8.06
C SER A 108 -1.97 -3.54 -7.65
N ASN A 109 -0.74 -3.23 -7.29
CA ASN A 109 0.23 -4.22 -6.83
C ASN A 109 -0.06 -4.75 -5.41
N MET A 110 -0.73 -3.97 -4.55
CA MET A 110 -1.32 -4.47 -3.31
C MET A 110 -2.64 -5.20 -3.58
N GLU A 111 -3.41 -4.76 -4.57
CA GLU A 111 -4.71 -5.31 -4.93
C GLU A 111 -4.62 -6.67 -5.65
N LEU A 112 -3.51 -6.95 -6.37
CA LEU A 112 -3.37 -8.15 -7.20
C LEU A 112 -3.77 -9.41 -6.41
N GLU A 113 -4.77 -10.11 -6.96
CA GLU A 113 -5.45 -11.21 -6.32
C GLU A 113 -4.58 -12.47 -6.25
N LEU A 114 -4.76 -13.29 -5.22
CA LEU A 114 -4.05 -14.54 -5.01
C LEU A 114 -4.13 -15.47 -6.23
N GLN A 115 -5.30 -15.57 -6.88
CA GLN A 115 -5.47 -16.40 -8.09
C GLN A 115 -4.61 -15.98 -9.28
N ASN A 116 -4.12 -14.73 -9.29
CA ASN A 116 -3.40 -14.11 -10.42
C ASN A 116 -1.89 -14.01 -10.18
N CYS A 117 -1.39 -14.41 -9.01
CA CYS A 117 0.04 -14.40 -8.71
C CYS A 117 0.70 -15.76 -8.98
N GLU A 118 2.04 -15.75 -9.05
CA GLU A 118 2.84 -16.97 -9.05
C GLU A 118 2.52 -17.80 -7.79
N ASN A 119 2.41 -19.10 -7.89
CA ASN A 119 2.03 -20.01 -6.81
C ASN A 119 0.59 -19.87 -6.25
N GLY A 120 -0.16 -18.84 -6.62
CA GLY A 120 -1.47 -18.58 -6.05
C GLY A 120 -2.46 -19.73 -6.21
N ARG A 121 -2.45 -20.40 -7.37
CA ARG A 121 -3.32 -21.58 -7.61
C ARG A 121 -2.97 -22.74 -6.69
N SER A 122 -1.68 -23.01 -6.45
CA SER A 122 -1.26 -24.07 -5.54
C SER A 122 -1.63 -23.75 -4.09
N GLU A 123 -1.58 -22.48 -3.67
CA GLU A 123 -2.06 -22.06 -2.35
C GLU A 123 -3.58 -22.28 -2.22
N LEU A 124 -4.36 -21.91 -3.24
CA LEU A 124 -5.81 -22.13 -3.25
C LEU A 124 -6.19 -23.61 -3.21
N ASP A 125 -5.41 -24.48 -3.86
CA ASP A 125 -5.63 -25.93 -3.79
C ASP A 125 -5.33 -26.48 -2.39
N ARG A 126 -4.28 -26.02 -1.71
CA ARG A 126 -3.98 -26.35 -0.31
C ARG A 126 -5.09 -25.89 0.65
N ILE A 127 -5.61 -24.68 0.46
CA ILE A 127 -6.75 -24.16 1.24
C ILE A 127 -8.00 -25.02 1.01
N ALA A 128 -8.24 -25.46 -0.23
CA ALA A 128 -9.37 -26.32 -0.55
C ALA A 128 -9.27 -27.72 0.11
N GLU A 129 -8.06 -28.26 0.19
CA GLU A 129 -7.80 -29.55 0.85
C GLU A 129 -7.89 -29.44 2.39
N ASN A 130 -7.43 -28.33 2.94
CA ASN A 130 -7.44 -28.05 4.38
C ASN A 130 -7.59 -26.53 4.64
N PRO A 131 -8.79 -26.03 4.95
CA PRO A 131 -9.00 -24.61 5.28
C PRO A 131 -8.17 -24.11 6.47
N ASP A 132 -7.81 -25.00 7.40
CA ASP A 132 -6.97 -24.66 8.56
C ASP A 132 -5.45 -24.66 8.22
N TYR A 133 -5.09 -24.86 6.95
CA TYR A 133 -3.71 -24.76 6.45
C TYR A 133 -3.09 -23.39 6.71
N VAL A 134 -3.91 -22.34 6.69
CA VAL A 134 -3.47 -20.97 6.93
C VAL A 134 -4.38 -20.28 7.94
N ASN A 135 -3.78 -19.59 8.92
CA ASN A 135 -4.54 -18.90 9.96
C ASN A 135 -4.63 -17.38 9.68
N VAL A 136 -5.22 -17.05 8.53
CA VAL A 136 -5.42 -15.68 8.04
C VAL A 136 -6.90 -15.43 7.80
N ARG A 137 -7.39 -14.25 8.15
CA ARG A 137 -8.75 -13.79 7.81
C ARG A 137 -8.68 -12.44 7.10
N PHE A 138 -9.59 -12.21 6.17
CA PHE A 138 -9.61 -10.98 5.38
C PHE A 138 -10.94 -10.23 5.55
N TYR A 139 -10.82 -8.90 5.59
CA TYR A 139 -11.91 -7.96 5.38
C TYR A 139 -11.50 -6.98 4.28
N TYR A 140 -12.40 -6.61 3.39
CA TYR A 140 -12.19 -5.54 2.43
C TYR A 140 -13.11 -4.38 2.70
N THR A 141 -12.56 -3.16 2.84
CA THR A 141 -13.34 -1.94 2.74
C THR A 141 -14.03 -1.88 1.39
N GLU A 142 -15.30 -1.41 1.35
CA GLU A 142 -16.00 -1.31 0.08
C GLU A 142 -15.27 -0.34 -0.86
N LYS A 143 -14.99 -0.77 -2.09
CA LYS A 143 -14.40 0.06 -3.14
C LYS A 143 -15.46 1.00 -3.72
N TYR A 144 -15.58 2.15 -3.12
CA TYR A 144 -16.54 3.15 -3.55
C TYR A 144 -15.91 4.56 -3.47
N PRO A 145 -16.02 5.41 -4.52
CA PRO A 145 -15.18 6.60 -4.65
C PRO A 145 -15.68 7.81 -3.84
N CYS A 146 -16.84 7.74 -3.22
CA CYS A 146 -17.43 8.83 -2.44
C CYS A 146 -18.27 8.31 -1.28
N VAL A 147 -18.67 9.18 -0.36
CA VAL A 147 -19.55 8.81 0.76
C VAL A 147 -20.97 9.25 0.43
N ASP A 148 -21.85 8.27 0.18
CA ASP A 148 -23.27 8.45 -0.08
C ASP A 148 -24.07 7.23 0.42
N ASP A 149 -25.41 7.24 0.20
CA ASP A 149 -26.29 6.17 0.64
C ASP A 149 -25.96 4.83 -0.04
N GLU A 150 -25.41 4.84 -1.26
CA GLU A 150 -25.00 3.63 -1.98
C GLU A 150 -23.77 2.98 -1.33
N LEU A 151 -22.79 3.76 -0.88
CA LEU A 151 -21.68 3.22 -0.09
C LEU A 151 -22.21 2.57 1.19
N ILE A 152 -23.08 3.27 1.93
CA ILE A 152 -23.63 2.77 3.20
C ILE A 152 -24.38 1.44 3.02
N GLU A 153 -25.14 1.32 1.93
CA GLU A 153 -25.82 0.06 1.58
C GLU A 153 -24.81 -1.05 1.24
N LYS A 154 -23.87 -0.78 0.36
CA LYS A 154 -22.86 -1.77 -0.07
C LYS A 154 -21.99 -2.26 1.09
N GLU A 155 -21.49 -1.34 1.93
CA GLU A 155 -20.64 -1.73 3.05
C GLU A 155 -21.41 -2.56 4.10
N SER A 156 -22.75 -2.41 4.21
CA SER A 156 -23.56 -3.20 5.14
C SER A 156 -23.60 -4.70 4.83
N HIS A 157 -23.18 -5.08 3.64
CA HIS A 157 -23.07 -6.48 3.19
C HIS A 157 -21.64 -7.03 3.27
N LYS A 158 -20.67 -6.22 3.71
CA LYS A 158 -19.31 -6.68 3.90
C LYS A 158 -19.16 -7.50 5.16
N CYS A 159 -18.32 -8.51 5.09
CA CYS A 159 -17.95 -9.32 6.25
C CYS A 159 -16.51 -9.79 6.15
N TRP A 160 -15.93 -10.10 7.28
CA TRP A 160 -14.69 -10.85 7.34
C TRP A 160 -14.90 -12.25 6.77
N SER A 161 -13.88 -12.77 6.11
CA SER A 161 -13.89 -14.11 5.53
C SER A 161 -12.76 -14.97 6.11
N ARG A 162 -13.07 -16.25 6.34
CA ARG A 162 -12.10 -17.30 6.64
C ARG A 162 -11.53 -17.86 5.33
N PRO A 163 -10.39 -18.58 5.41
CA PRO A 163 -9.85 -19.26 4.23
C PRO A 163 -10.85 -20.25 3.65
N ASP A 164 -11.17 -20.08 2.39
CA ASP A 164 -11.82 -21.04 1.51
C ASP A 164 -11.42 -20.73 0.06
N LYS A 165 -11.52 -21.72 -0.82
CA LYS A 165 -11.06 -21.58 -2.20
C LYS A 165 -11.76 -20.45 -2.97
N GLU A 166 -13.05 -20.24 -2.72
CA GLU A 166 -13.85 -19.28 -3.48
C GLU A 166 -13.63 -17.84 -3.03
N ASN A 167 -13.48 -17.59 -1.73
CA ASN A 167 -13.22 -16.25 -1.20
C ASN A 167 -11.74 -15.88 -1.30
N SER A 168 -10.84 -16.79 -0.92
CA SER A 168 -9.40 -16.52 -0.87
C SER A 168 -8.79 -16.20 -2.24
N ARG A 169 -9.41 -16.65 -3.33
CA ARG A 169 -8.94 -16.35 -4.69
C ARG A 169 -8.89 -14.84 -4.98
N TYR A 170 -9.75 -14.04 -4.33
CA TYR A 170 -9.83 -12.60 -4.48
C TYR A 170 -9.03 -11.81 -3.43
N TRP A 171 -8.39 -12.49 -2.48
CA TRP A 171 -7.57 -11.83 -1.49
C TRP A 171 -6.31 -11.24 -2.13
N SER A 172 -5.84 -10.11 -1.58
CA SER A 172 -4.53 -9.56 -1.92
C SER A 172 -3.46 -10.64 -1.76
N ALA A 173 -2.75 -10.97 -2.84
CA ALA A 173 -1.66 -11.94 -2.76
C ALA A 173 -0.58 -11.49 -1.77
N VAL A 174 -0.19 -10.22 -1.80
CA VAL A 174 0.78 -9.64 -0.86
C VAL A 174 0.26 -9.73 0.58
N GLY A 175 -1.00 -9.34 0.81
CA GLY A 175 -1.63 -9.43 2.13
C GLY A 175 -1.76 -10.87 2.62
N TYR A 176 -2.06 -11.81 1.73
CA TYR A 176 -2.14 -13.24 2.04
C TYR A 176 -0.79 -13.80 2.49
N PHE A 177 0.28 -13.63 1.70
CA PHE A 177 1.60 -14.16 2.04
C PHE A 177 2.21 -13.47 3.27
N PHE A 178 1.95 -12.16 3.44
CA PHE A 178 2.29 -11.44 4.67
C PHE A 178 1.60 -12.07 5.89
N GLY A 179 0.27 -12.23 5.83
CA GLY A 179 -0.51 -12.78 6.93
C GLY A 179 -0.16 -14.24 7.23
N LYS A 180 0.06 -15.05 6.18
CA LYS A 180 0.47 -16.47 6.30
C LYS A 180 1.78 -16.58 7.08
N LYS A 181 2.85 -15.91 6.60
CA LYS A 181 4.15 -15.97 7.29
C LYS A 181 4.03 -15.47 8.73
N LEU A 182 3.38 -14.34 8.94
CA LEU A 182 3.25 -13.76 10.27
C LEU A 182 2.42 -14.64 11.21
N SER A 183 1.38 -15.32 10.72
CA SER A 183 0.57 -16.24 11.52
C SER A 183 1.35 -17.49 11.92
N GLU A 184 2.20 -17.99 11.03
CA GLU A 184 3.09 -19.14 11.29
C GLU A 184 4.13 -18.79 12.37
N ASP A 185 4.80 -17.64 12.24
CA ASP A 185 5.88 -17.23 13.14
C ASP A 185 5.38 -16.80 14.53
N LEU A 186 4.20 -16.18 14.61
CA LEU A 186 3.59 -15.75 15.88
C LEU A 186 2.67 -16.79 16.52
N GLY A 187 2.24 -17.82 15.78
CA GLY A 187 1.32 -18.84 16.24
C GLY A 187 -0.08 -18.31 16.60
N VAL A 188 -0.57 -17.26 15.90
CA VAL A 188 -1.88 -16.64 16.15
C VAL A 188 -2.61 -16.33 14.86
N THR A 189 -3.92 -16.11 14.94
CA THR A 189 -4.72 -15.63 13.81
C THR A 189 -4.26 -14.23 13.37
N VAL A 190 -4.07 -14.03 12.05
CA VAL A 190 -3.76 -12.72 11.46
C VAL A 190 -4.94 -12.23 10.62
N GLY A 191 -5.46 -11.06 10.98
CA GLY A 191 -6.47 -10.35 10.20
C GLY A 191 -5.84 -9.32 9.26
N VAL A 192 -6.25 -9.34 8.00
CA VAL A 192 -5.83 -8.34 7.01
C VAL A 192 -7.05 -7.53 6.57
N ILE A 193 -6.98 -6.21 6.75
CA ILE A 193 -7.98 -5.28 6.21
C ILE A 193 -7.46 -4.74 4.87
N GLY A 194 -8.02 -5.21 3.77
CA GLY A 194 -7.72 -4.70 2.43
C GLY A 194 -8.34 -3.32 2.23
N CYS A 195 -7.49 -2.32 2.00
CA CYS A 195 -7.87 -0.94 1.73
C CYS A 195 -7.01 -0.40 0.59
N ASN A 196 -7.26 -0.90 -0.63
CA ASN A 196 -6.44 -0.67 -1.81
C ASN A 196 -7.31 -0.51 -3.06
N TRP A 197 -6.81 0.26 -4.05
CA TRP A 197 -7.49 0.50 -5.33
C TRP A 197 -6.48 0.78 -6.44
N GLY A 198 -6.51 -0.02 -7.50
CA GLY A 198 -5.59 0.06 -8.64
C GLY A 198 -5.57 1.43 -9.32
N GLY A 199 -4.38 1.85 -9.77
CA GLY A 199 -4.20 3.10 -10.51
C GLY A 199 -4.25 4.39 -9.68
N THR A 200 -4.38 4.31 -8.35
CA THR A 200 -4.55 5.50 -7.50
C THR A 200 -3.23 6.06 -7.00
N SER A 201 -3.10 7.39 -7.07
CA SER A 201 -2.02 8.14 -6.44
C SER A 201 -2.14 8.12 -4.91
N ALA A 202 -1.02 8.28 -4.20
CA ALA A 202 -1.01 8.46 -2.74
C ALA A 202 -1.90 9.63 -2.29
N SER A 203 -2.10 10.64 -3.13
CA SER A 203 -2.96 11.78 -2.86
C SER A 203 -4.44 11.42 -2.65
N ALA A 204 -4.93 10.32 -3.24
CA ALA A 204 -6.29 9.86 -3.03
C ALA A 204 -6.55 9.35 -1.60
N TRP A 205 -5.48 8.95 -0.89
CA TRP A 205 -5.49 8.34 0.45
C TRP A 205 -5.15 9.31 1.58
N ILE A 206 -5.03 10.62 1.26
CA ILE A 206 -4.71 11.73 2.18
C ILE A 206 -5.83 12.76 2.08
N SER A 207 -6.26 13.39 3.18
CA SER A 207 -7.32 14.41 3.11
C SER A 207 -6.90 15.61 2.26
N LYS A 208 -7.89 16.28 1.63
CA LYS A 208 -7.66 17.50 0.84
C LYS A 208 -7.02 18.60 1.66
N GLU A 209 -7.45 18.73 2.92
CA GLU A 209 -6.94 19.73 3.85
C GLU A 209 -5.46 19.49 4.13
N ARG A 210 -5.07 18.24 4.35
CA ARG A 210 -3.66 17.86 4.60
C ARG A 210 -2.79 18.11 3.36
N LEU A 211 -3.28 17.75 2.18
CA LEU A 211 -2.58 18.02 0.91
C LEU A 211 -2.37 19.51 0.67
N ALA A 212 -3.30 20.36 1.12
CA ALA A 212 -3.23 21.81 0.96
C ALA A 212 -2.17 22.50 1.84
N GLU A 213 -1.57 21.80 2.81
CA GLU A 213 -0.55 22.35 3.70
C GLU A 213 0.81 22.57 3.00
N ASP A 214 1.08 21.92 1.88
CA ASP A 214 2.30 22.09 1.09
C ASP A 214 1.97 22.35 -0.38
N LYS A 215 2.71 23.27 -1.01
CA LYS A 215 2.44 23.70 -2.39
C LYS A 215 2.53 22.56 -3.42
N ASP A 216 3.49 21.64 -3.25
CA ASP A 216 3.74 20.57 -4.22
C ASP A 216 2.67 19.47 -4.11
N THR A 217 2.20 19.17 -2.90
CA THR A 217 1.11 18.22 -2.69
C THR A 217 -0.27 18.83 -2.98
N ASN A 218 -0.43 20.15 -2.84
CA ASN A 218 -1.66 20.85 -3.20
C ASN A 218 -1.94 20.84 -4.72
N GLU A 219 -0.94 20.57 -5.57
CA GLU A 219 -1.14 20.44 -7.01
C GLU A 219 -2.18 19.36 -7.37
N TYR A 220 -2.34 18.32 -6.55
CA TYR A 220 -3.39 17.30 -6.75
C TYR A 220 -4.80 17.87 -6.49
N ASN A 221 -4.96 18.77 -5.54
CA ASN A 221 -6.22 19.50 -5.35
C ASN A 221 -6.49 20.46 -6.53
N ILE A 222 -5.44 21.15 -7.00
CA ILE A 222 -5.53 22.09 -8.14
C ILE A 222 -5.93 21.35 -9.42
N ASP A 223 -5.44 20.14 -9.66
CA ASP A 223 -5.85 19.34 -10.81
C ASP A 223 -7.33 18.96 -10.76
N TYR A 224 -7.84 18.61 -9.56
CA TYR A 224 -9.26 18.38 -9.38
C TYR A 224 -10.08 19.65 -9.66
N ASP A 225 -9.67 20.79 -9.13
CA ASP A 225 -10.36 22.05 -9.33
C ASP A 225 -10.37 22.47 -10.81
N LYS A 226 -9.25 22.30 -11.53
CA LYS A 226 -9.16 22.51 -12.98
C LYS A 226 -10.09 21.59 -13.78
N ALA A 227 -10.17 20.31 -13.40
CA ALA A 227 -11.00 19.33 -14.09
C ALA A 227 -12.50 19.63 -13.95
N MET A 228 -12.88 20.28 -12.84
CA MET A 228 -14.26 20.68 -12.54
C MET A 228 -14.58 22.13 -12.88
N ASP A 229 -13.57 22.93 -13.32
CA ASP A 229 -13.80 24.34 -13.63
C ASP A 229 -14.83 24.52 -14.76
N GLY A 230 -15.87 25.29 -14.47
CA GLY A 230 -16.98 25.55 -15.39
C GLY A 230 -17.93 24.35 -15.63
N LYS A 231 -17.73 23.18 -14.97
CA LYS A 231 -18.61 22.02 -15.10
C LYS A 231 -19.62 21.92 -13.98
N THR A 232 -20.85 21.57 -14.33
CA THR A 232 -21.86 21.14 -13.35
C THR A 232 -21.65 19.67 -12.98
N TYR A 233 -22.27 19.22 -11.88
CA TYR A 233 -22.24 17.81 -11.48
C TYR A 233 -22.89 16.91 -12.54
N GLU A 234 -23.98 17.34 -13.15
CA GLU A 234 -24.66 16.61 -14.22
C GLU A 234 -23.77 16.43 -15.46
N GLN A 235 -23.06 17.50 -15.88
CA GLN A 235 -22.10 17.41 -16.99
C GLN A 235 -20.97 16.45 -16.69
N TYR A 236 -20.46 16.45 -15.46
CA TYR A 236 -19.47 15.46 -15.05
C TYR A 236 -20.03 14.02 -15.10
N LEU A 237 -21.27 13.79 -14.66
CA LEU A 237 -21.92 12.47 -14.74
C LEU A 237 -22.11 12.00 -16.19
N ASP A 238 -22.41 12.91 -17.11
CA ASP A 238 -22.51 12.61 -18.54
C ASP A 238 -21.14 12.20 -19.11
N ASP A 239 -20.08 12.95 -18.78
CA ASP A 239 -18.69 12.62 -19.18
C ASP A 239 -18.28 11.23 -18.62
N LEU A 240 -18.59 10.95 -17.35
CA LEU A 240 -18.30 9.68 -16.70
C LEU A 240 -19.07 8.53 -17.35
N ALA A 241 -20.36 8.74 -17.68
CA ALA A 241 -21.18 7.73 -18.34
C ALA A 241 -20.67 7.46 -19.77
N GLU A 242 -20.18 8.49 -20.48
CA GLU A 242 -19.56 8.31 -21.80
C GLU A 242 -18.25 7.51 -21.69
N TYR A 243 -17.40 7.85 -20.71
CA TYR A 243 -16.16 7.09 -20.44
C TYR A 243 -16.45 5.62 -20.13
N ARG A 244 -17.41 5.32 -19.27
CA ARG A 244 -17.78 3.94 -18.90
C ARG A 244 -18.31 3.13 -20.10
N ARG A 245 -19.07 3.77 -21.01
CA ARG A 245 -19.49 3.10 -22.26
C ARG A 245 -18.29 2.79 -23.15
N TRP A 246 -17.36 3.73 -23.27
CA TRP A 246 -16.13 3.51 -24.03
C TRP A 246 -15.29 2.39 -23.39
N GLU A 247 -15.05 2.42 -22.09
CA GLU A 247 -14.27 1.43 -21.37
C GLU A 247 -14.84 0.02 -21.48
N ALA A 248 -16.16 -0.11 -21.34
CA ALA A 248 -16.86 -1.40 -21.48
C ALA A 248 -16.75 -2.01 -22.88
N ASP A 249 -16.56 -1.19 -23.91
CA ASP A 249 -16.35 -1.65 -25.29
C ASP A 249 -14.86 -1.89 -25.61
N TRP A 250 -13.99 -0.98 -25.17
CA TRP A 250 -12.56 -0.96 -25.51
C TRP A 250 -11.75 -2.01 -24.74
N THR A 251 -11.95 -2.11 -23.41
CA THR A 251 -11.14 -2.98 -22.55
C THR A 251 -11.25 -4.46 -22.89
N PRO A 252 -12.43 -5.06 -23.10
CA PRO A 252 -12.53 -6.46 -23.53
C PRO A 252 -11.86 -6.74 -24.88
N LYS A 253 -11.93 -5.80 -25.82
CA LYS A 253 -11.27 -5.95 -27.13
C LYS A 253 -9.76 -5.93 -27.00
N MET A 254 -9.21 -5.03 -26.18
CA MET A 254 -7.79 -4.99 -25.86
C MET A 254 -7.34 -6.30 -25.20
N GLN A 255 -8.07 -6.77 -24.20
CA GLN A 255 -7.76 -8.04 -23.54
C GLN A 255 -7.79 -9.23 -24.52
N GLN A 256 -8.75 -9.26 -25.43
CA GLN A 256 -8.83 -10.30 -26.46
C GLN A 256 -7.62 -10.28 -27.39
N MET A 257 -7.13 -9.08 -27.78
CA MET A 257 -5.90 -8.97 -28.59
C MET A 257 -4.69 -9.59 -27.90
N TYR A 258 -4.53 -9.41 -26.58
CA TYR A 258 -3.45 -10.04 -25.82
C TYR A 258 -3.65 -11.54 -25.59
N ILE A 259 -4.90 -12.02 -25.48
CA ILE A 259 -5.22 -13.45 -25.43
C ILE A 259 -4.86 -14.12 -26.78
N ASP A 260 -5.23 -13.50 -27.90
CA ASP A 260 -4.98 -14.01 -29.24
C ASP A 260 -3.47 -13.99 -29.58
N ASN A 261 -2.75 -12.96 -29.14
CA ASN A 261 -1.31 -12.83 -29.31
C ASN A 261 -0.67 -12.14 -28.09
N PRO A 262 -0.06 -12.89 -27.16
CA PRO A 262 0.60 -12.33 -25.97
C PRO A 262 1.74 -11.34 -26.28
N ASN A 263 2.28 -11.34 -27.51
CA ASN A 263 3.32 -10.41 -27.95
C ASN A 263 2.76 -9.16 -28.67
N THR A 264 1.45 -8.91 -28.58
CA THR A 264 0.82 -7.71 -29.14
C THR A 264 1.48 -6.46 -28.55
N LYS A 265 1.92 -5.56 -29.44
CA LYS A 265 2.49 -4.28 -28.99
C LYS A 265 1.38 -3.29 -28.66
N TRP A 266 1.65 -2.41 -27.71
CA TRP A 266 0.71 -1.34 -27.35
C TRP A 266 0.34 -0.43 -28.53
N GLU A 267 1.31 -0.15 -29.41
CA GLU A 267 1.08 0.61 -30.65
C GLU A 267 0.03 -0.04 -31.57
N ASP A 268 0.05 -1.37 -31.68
CA ASP A 268 -0.91 -2.13 -32.47
C ASP A 268 -2.32 -2.07 -31.85
N VAL A 269 -2.39 -2.10 -30.50
CA VAL A 269 -3.66 -1.92 -29.77
C VAL A 269 -4.25 -0.55 -30.09
N ILE A 270 -3.45 0.52 -29.94
CA ILE A 270 -3.90 1.90 -30.21
C ILE A 270 -4.27 2.09 -31.68
N ALA A 271 -3.50 1.51 -32.62
CA ALA A 271 -3.80 1.58 -34.05
C ALA A 271 -5.13 0.88 -34.40
N THR A 272 -5.47 -0.20 -33.67
CA THR A 272 -6.66 -1.02 -33.94
C THR A 272 -7.91 -0.48 -33.26
N LEU A 273 -7.79 -0.11 -31.97
CA LEU A 273 -8.94 0.23 -31.10
C LEU A 273 -9.11 1.75 -30.87
N GLY A 274 -8.16 2.56 -31.35
CA GLY A 274 -8.10 3.99 -31.05
C GLY A 274 -7.42 4.28 -29.71
N PRO A 275 -7.29 5.58 -29.36
CA PRO A 275 -6.53 6.01 -28.18
C PRO A 275 -7.15 5.51 -26.89
N ASN A 276 -6.28 5.14 -25.95
CA ASN A 276 -6.65 4.86 -24.56
C ASN A 276 -7.14 6.17 -23.91
N ARG A 277 -8.31 6.12 -23.26
CA ARG A 277 -8.90 7.27 -22.54
C ARG A 277 -8.72 7.18 -21.02
N TYR A 278 -8.03 6.15 -20.54
CA TYR A 278 -7.72 6.02 -19.12
C TYR A 278 -6.78 7.15 -18.64
N PRO A 279 -6.98 7.70 -17.43
CA PRO A 279 -8.02 7.35 -16.44
C PRO A 279 -9.39 7.98 -16.76
N GLU A 280 -10.41 7.56 -15.99
CA GLU A 280 -11.75 8.16 -16.08
C GLU A 280 -11.72 9.67 -15.75
N PRO A 281 -12.73 10.45 -16.18
CA PRO A 281 -12.81 11.88 -15.87
C PRO A 281 -12.69 12.16 -14.37
N LEU A 282 -11.78 13.07 -14.01
CA LEU A 282 -11.58 13.48 -12.63
C LEU A 282 -12.77 14.30 -12.14
N GLY A 283 -13.38 13.90 -11.04
CA GLY A 283 -14.54 14.57 -10.47
C GLY A 283 -15.03 13.93 -9.16
N PRO A 284 -16.22 14.31 -8.67
CA PRO A 284 -16.70 13.88 -7.34
C PRO A 284 -16.83 12.37 -7.12
N ARG A 285 -17.03 11.60 -8.17
CA ARG A 285 -17.14 10.12 -8.12
C ARG A 285 -15.91 9.40 -8.69
N SER A 286 -14.80 10.09 -8.89
CA SER A 286 -13.56 9.47 -9.36
C SER A 286 -12.72 8.97 -8.18
N PRO A 287 -12.23 7.70 -8.19
CA PRO A 287 -11.31 7.19 -7.19
C PRO A 287 -9.92 7.85 -7.27
N PHE A 288 -9.62 8.51 -8.41
CA PHE A 288 -8.34 9.17 -8.64
C PHE A 288 -8.26 10.58 -8.06
N ARG A 289 -9.39 11.13 -7.54
CA ARG A 289 -9.39 12.45 -6.95
C ARG A 289 -8.64 12.51 -5.63
N ALA A 290 -7.98 13.63 -5.37
CA ALA A 290 -7.36 13.93 -4.10
C ALA A 290 -8.35 13.75 -2.93
N GLY A 291 -7.96 13.01 -1.88
CA GLY A 291 -8.75 12.78 -0.68
C GLY A 291 -9.97 11.86 -0.84
N GLY A 292 -10.25 11.35 -2.05
CA GLY A 292 -11.47 10.59 -2.29
C GLY A 292 -11.54 9.31 -1.50
N LEU A 293 -10.53 8.49 -1.61
CA LEU A 293 -10.44 7.19 -0.95
C LEU A 293 -10.11 7.31 0.54
N TYR A 294 -9.46 8.41 0.95
CA TYR A 294 -9.33 8.73 2.36
C TYR A 294 -10.71 8.80 3.04
N GLU A 295 -11.65 9.55 2.46
CA GLU A 295 -12.99 9.71 3.02
C GLU A 295 -13.83 8.43 2.93
N SER A 296 -13.79 7.74 1.79
CA SER A 296 -14.69 6.61 1.50
C SER A 296 -14.17 5.26 1.94
N MET A 297 -12.86 5.12 2.24
CA MET A 297 -12.27 3.84 2.63
C MET A 297 -11.47 3.94 3.94
N ILE A 298 -10.47 4.82 4.06
CA ILE A 298 -9.63 4.92 5.27
C ILE A 298 -10.47 5.27 6.49
N LYS A 299 -11.28 6.32 6.42
CA LYS A 299 -12.14 6.75 7.53
C LYS A 299 -13.25 5.76 7.88
N ARG A 300 -13.54 4.80 7.02
CA ARG A 300 -14.51 3.72 7.30
C ARG A 300 -13.88 2.60 8.15
N ALA A 301 -12.56 2.40 8.06
CA ALA A 301 -11.82 1.46 8.88
C ALA A 301 -11.34 2.08 10.21
N ALA A 302 -11.01 3.37 10.24
CA ALA A 302 -10.54 4.06 11.44
C ALA A 302 -11.68 4.27 12.46
N PRO A 303 -11.45 4.05 13.77
CA PRO A 303 -10.21 3.67 14.45
C PRO A 303 -10.16 2.16 14.86
N TYR A 304 -10.43 1.22 13.94
CA TYR A 304 -10.31 -0.21 14.24
C TYR A 304 -8.89 -0.52 14.72
N THR A 305 -8.73 -1.12 15.90
CA THR A 305 -7.40 -1.30 16.51
C THR A 305 -6.51 -2.19 15.67
N LEU A 306 -5.29 -1.71 15.35
CA LEU A 306 -4.32 -2.35 14.46
C LEU A 306 -2.98 -2.61 15.14
N ALA A 307 -2.22 -3.59 14.64
CA ALA A 307 -0.78 -3.73 14.86
C ALA A 307 0.00 -2.71 14.02
N GLY A 308 -0.44 -2.45 12.79
CA GLY A 308 0.21 -1.52 11.87
C GLY A 308 -0.37 -1.55 10.45
N PHE A 309 0.36 -0.94 9.53
CA PHE A 309 0.00 -0.81 8.12
C PHE A 309 1.07 -1.45 7.23
N ILE A 310 0.66 -2.15 6.18
CA ILE A 310 1.50 -2.49 5.04
C ILE A 310 1.01 -1.71 3.82
N TYR A 311 1.94 -1.18 3.01
CA TYR A 311 1.60 -0.25 1.92
C TYR A 311 2.42 -0.53 0.66
N TYR A 312 1.74 -0.76 -0.46
CA TYR A 312 2.38 -0.98 -1.75
C TYR A 312 1.77 -0.04 -2.81
N GLN A 313 2.48 1.05 -3.10
CA GLN A 313 2.05 2.11 -4.01
C GLN A 313 3.27 2.96 -4.43
N GLY A 314 3.14 3.71 -5.49
CA GLY A 314 4.14 4.66 -6.00
C GLY A 314 4.05 4.82 -7.50
N GLU A 315 3.56 3.80 -8.19
CA GLU A 315 3.49 3.69 -9.66
C GLU A 315 2.68 4.85 -10.28
N SER A 316 1.56 5.20 -9.65
CA SER A 316 0.68 6.28 -10.14
C SER A 316 1.17 7.69 -9.82
N ASP A 317 2.28 7.83 -9.09
CA ASP A 317 2.90 9.13 -8.76
C ASP A 317 4.18 9.40 -9.58
N ASP A 318 4.50 8.56 -10.56
CA ASP A 318 5.69 8.68 -11.40
C ASP A 318 5.70 9.95 -12.27
N HIS A 319 4.54 10.54 -12.52
CA HIS A 319 4.38 11.83 -13.21
C HIS A 319 4.79 13.04 -12.36
N ARG A 320 4.88 12.87 -11.01
CA ARG A 320 5.30 13.88 -10.02
C ARG A 320 6.25 13.29 -8.97
N PRO A 321 7.33 12.61 -9.36
CA PRO A 321 8.13 11.81 -8.44
C PRO A 321 8.76 12.64 -7.31
N ASN A 322 9.08 13.90 -7.56
CA ASN A 322 9.68 14.81 -6.58
C ASN A 322 8.74 15.17 -5.41
N SER A 323 7.43 15.04 -5.57
CA SER A 323 6.43 15.27 -4.51
C SER A 323 6.24 14.04 -3.62
N TYR A 324 6.67 12.86 -4.05
CA TYR A 324 6.30 11.59 -3.44
C TYR A 324 6.80 11.43 -2.00
N TYR A 325 8.01 11.91 -1.69
CA TYR A 325 8.48 11.91 -0.30
C TYR A 325 7.54 12.66 0.65
N LYS A 326 7.04 13.84 0.22
CA LYS A 326 6.10 14.64 1.01
C LYS A 326 4.76 13.94 1.15
N LEU A 327 4.23 13.38 0.06
CA LEU A 327 2.99 12.59 0.07
C LEU A 327 3.07 11.43 1.06
N MET A 328 4.10 10.61 0.98
CA MET A 328 4.27 9.46 1.87
C MET A 328 4.41 9.86 3.33
N LYS A 329 5.18 10.91 3.61
CA LYS A 329 5.30 11.44 4.97
C LYS A 329 3.94 11.92 5.50
N MET A 330 3.18 12.68 4.71
CA MET A 330 1.84 13.15 5.07
C MET A 330 0.87 11.98 5.31
N LEU A 331 0.90 10.96 4.47
CA LEU A 331 0.08 9.75 4.61
C LEU A 331 0.34 9.06 5.95
N VAL A 332 1.61 8.80 6.28
CA VAL A 332 2.01 8.14 7.52
C VAL A 332 1.54 8.95 8.73
N GLU A 333 1.80 10.25 8.75
CA GLU A 333 1.42 11.13 9.85
C GLU A 333 -0.10 11.22 10.01
N GLN A 334 -0.85 11.34 8.91
CA GLN A 334 -2.31 11.43 8.97
C GLN A 334 -2.95 10.13 9.43
N TRP A 335 -2.56 8.98 8.89
CA TRP A 335 -3.12 7.71 9.29
C TRP A 335 -2.85 7.43 10.78
N ARG A 336 -1.64 7.73 11.30
CA ARG A 336 -1.36 7.64 12.73
C ARG A 336 -2.27 8.55 13.57
N THR A 337 -2.51 9.76 13.10
CA THR A 337 -3.44 10.70 13.76
C THR A 337 -4.88 10.14 13.80
N ASP A 338 -5.36 9.57 12.69
CA ASP A 338 -6.71 8.99 12.61
C ASP A 338 -6.88 7.77 13.55
N TRP A 339 -5.82 7.00 13.74
CA TRP A 339 -5.79 5.89 14.70
C TRP A 339 -5.40 6.31 16.12
N GLN A 340 -5.07 7.59 16.34
CA GLN A 340 -4.64 8.15 17.63
C GLN A 340 -3.45 7.39 18.24
N ASP A 341 -2.54 6.88 17.40
CA ASP A 341 -1.34 6.15 17.79
C ASP A 341 -0.16 6.49 16.87
N ASP A 342 0.67 7.46 17.31
CA ASP A 342 1.85 7.93 16.57
C ASP A 342 2.95 6.86 16.44
N THR A 343 2.79 5.73 17.13
CA THR A 343 3.77 4.64 17.14
C THR A 343 3.44 3.51 16.18
N LEU A 344 2.26 3.53 15.53
CA LEU A 344 1.87 2.48 14.59
C LEU A 344 2.92 2.29 13.49
N PRO A 345 3.45 1.08 13.31
CA PRO A 345 4.33 0.75 12.20
C PRO A 345 3.66 1.00 10.84
N VAL A 346 4.40 1.58 9.91
CA VAL A 346 4.03 1.66 8.49
C VAL A 346 5.15 1.02 7.68
N ILE A 347 4.86 -0.11 7.07
CA ILE A 347 5.83 -0.89 6.31
C ILE A 347 5.50 -0.76 4.84
N MET A 348 6.41 -0.16 4.07
CA MET A 348 6.21 0.07 2.64
C MET A 348 6.99 -0.91 1.78
N VAL A 349 6.49 -1.16 0.58
CA VAL A 349 7.24 -1.83 -0.48
C VAL A 349 8.00 -0.77 -1.27
N GLN A 350 9.33 -0.91 -1.42
CA GLN A 350 10.08 -0.14 -2.39
C GLN A 350 9.73 -0.66 -3.79
N LEU A 351 9.40 0.24 -4.73
CA LEU A 351 9.01 -0.16 -6.09
C LEU A 351 10.10 -1.03 -6.75
N PRO A 352 9.70 -2.14 -7.43
CA PRO A 352 10.64 -2.99 -8.17
C PRO A 352 11.18 -2.27 -9.42
N MET A 353 12.13 -2.90 -10.11
CA MET A 353 12.57 -2.44 -11.42
C MET A 353 11.46 -2.60 -12.45
N PHE A 354 11.12 -1.51 -13.14
CA PHE A 354 10.10 -1.49 -14.18
C PHE A 354 10.33 -0.32 -15.13
N CYS A 355 10.04 -0.51 -16.42
CA CYS A 355 9.89 0.57 -17.39
C CYS A 355 8.98 0.13 -18.54
N TYR A 356 8.44 1.09 -19.28
CA TYR A 356 7.89 0.84 -20.60
C TYR A 356 9.02 0.71 -21.63
N GLU A 357 8.73 0.06 -22.74
CA GLU A 357 9.71 -0.14 -23.82
C GLU A 357 10.36 1.19 -24.22
N GLY A 358 11.70 1.23 -24.23
CA GLY A 358 12.47 2.42 -24.59
C GLY A 358 12.66 3.45 -23.46
N GLU A 359 12.20 3.18 -22.24
CA GLU A 359 12.29 4.10 -21.11
C GLU A 359 13.26 3.64 -20.00
N ASP A 360 14.07 2.62 -20.24
CA ASP A 360 14.96 2.01 -19.25
C ASP A 360 15.83 3.04 -18.51
N ARG A 361 16.30 4.06 -19.22
CA ARG A 361 17.20 5.10 -18.69
C ARG A 361 16.46 6.30 -18.06
N ARG A 362 15.14 6.33 -18.05
CA ARG A 362 14.40 7.32 -17.26
C ARG A 362 14.62 7.08 -15.76
N THR A 363 14.39 8.10 -14.96
CA THR A 363 14.71 8.12 -13.52
C THR A 363 13.53 8.39 -12.60
N ASN A 364 12.33 8.65 -13.13
CA ASN A 364 11.16 8.96 -12.31
C ASN A 364 10.85 7.86 -11.29
N TRP A 365 10.95 6.56 -11.67
CA TRP A 365 10.80 5.46 -10.72
C TRP A 365 11.95 5.37 -9.71
N SER A 366 13.17 5.72 -10.12
CA SER A 366 14.31 5.80 -9.19
C SER A 366 14.11 6.88 -8.13
N ILE A 367 13.53 8.02 -8.51
CA ILE A 367 13.18 9.10 -7.57
C ILE A 367 12.08 8.64 -6.60
N ILE A 368 11.08 7.88 -7.06
CA ILE A 368 10.08 7.26 -6.17
C ILE A 368 10.75 6.29 -5.17
N ARG A 369 11.61 5.36 -5.65
CA ARG A 369 12.38 4.45 -4.77
C ARG A 369 13.24 5.19 -3.76
N GLU A 370 13.89 6.26 -4.18
CA GLU A 370 14.66 7.14 -3.28
C GLU A 370 13.77 7.82 -2.24
N ALA A 371 12.59 8.32 -2.65
CA ALA A 371 11.63 8.92 -1.73
C ALA A 371 11.15 7.90 -0.67
N GLN A 372 10.89 6.65 -1.05
CA GLN A 372 10.57 5.56 -0.14
C GLN A 372 11.73 5.30 0.85
N THR A 373 12.96 5.25 0.36
CA THR A 373 14.17 5.14 1.22
C THR A 373 14.30 6.32 2.18
N ARG A 374 14.00 7.54 1.74
CA ARG A 374 14.03 8.74 2.61
C ARG A 374 12.97 8.68 3.71
N VAL A 375 11.74 8.22 3.41
CA VAL A 375 10.70 8.01 4.42
C VAL A 375 11.18 7.00 5.45
N PHE A 376 11.67 5.84 5.01
CA PHE A 376 12.24 4.82 5.89
C PHE A 376 13.31 5.39 6.83
N ARG A 377 14.21 6.26 6.35
CA ARG A 377 15.30 6.84 7.14
C ARG A 377 14.89 7.97 8.07
N THR A 378 13.84 8.71 7.73
CA THR A 378 13.51 9.97 8.42
C THR A 378 12.24 9.94 9.24
N VAL A 379 11.35 8.97 8.98
CA VAL A 379 10.10 8.80 9.72
C VAL A 379 10.23 7.57 10.62
N LYS A 380 10.11 7.77 11.92
CA LYS A 380 10.23 6.69 12.91
C LYS A 380 9.16 5.62 12.72
N ASN A 381 9.47 4.39 13.14
CA ASN A 381 8.57 3.24 13.04
C ASN A 381 8.04 3.01 11.62
N THR A 382 8.89 3.19 10.61
CA THR A 382 8.63 2.78 9.24
C THR A 382 9.56 1.65 8.85
N GLY A 383 9.07 0.72 8.04
CA GLY A 383 9.83 -0.37 7.43
C GLY A 383 9.81 -0.29 5.92
N MET A 384 10.74 -0.98 5.26
CA MET A 384 10.81 -1.00 3.80
C MET A 384 11.23 -2.38 3.28
N ALA A 385 10.33 -3.05 2.56
CA ALA A 385 10.63 -4.26 1.82
C ALA A 385 11.21 -3.89 0.45
N VAL A 386 12.50 -4.12 0.24
CA VAL A 386 13.19 -3.92 -1.05
C VAL A 386 12.95 -5.15 -1.92
N ILE A 387 12.42 -4.94 -3.13
CA ILE A 387 12.01 -6.00 -4.06
C ILE A 387 12.49 -5.75 -5.50
N SER A 388 13.57 -5.01 -5.67
CA SER A 388 14.05 -4.57 -6.99
C SER A 388 14.24 -5.72 -7.99
N GLU A 389 14.70 -6.90 -7.54
CA GLU A 389 14.93 -8.09 -8.36
C GLU A 389 13.66 -8.85 -8.78
N PHE A 390 12.50 -8.53 -8.20
CA PHE A 390 11.21 -9.15 -8.56
C PHE A 390 10.44 -8.34 -9.59
N GLY A 391 11.00 -7.23 -10.06
CA GLY A 391 10.45 -6.46 -11.16
C GLY A 391 10.50 -7.22 -12.49
N GLU A 392 9.60 -6.87 -13.39
CA GLU A 392 9.50 -7.42 -14.73
C GLU A 392 9.53 -6.29 -15.75
N HIS A 393 10.39 -6.42 -16.77
CA HIS A 393 10.41 -5.44 -17.86
C HIS A 393 9.07 -5.44 -18.60
N ASN A 394 8.50 -4.27 -18.85
CA ASN A 394 7.21 -4.06 -19.51
C ASN A 394 5.98 -4.66 -18.80
N ASN A 395 6.12 -5.19 -17.58
CA ASN A 395 5.00 -5.63 -16.76
C ASN A 395 4.99 -4.89 -15.43
N ILE A 396 4.09 -3.91 -15.30
CA ILE A 396 3.93 -3.09 -14.09
C ILE A 396 3.39 -3.90 -12.89
N HIS A 397 2.84 -5.09 -13.15
CA HIS A 397 2.26 -5.98 -12.15
C HIS A 397 3.04 -7.31 -12.06
N PRO A 398 4.28 -7.32 -11.53
CA PRO A 398 5.05 -8.55 -11.42
C PRO A 398 4.30 -9.58 -10.58
N VAL A 399 4.31 -10.84 -11.04
CA VAL A 399 3.47 -11.90 -10.45
C VAL A 399 4.07 -12.56 -9.20
N LYS A 400 5.34 -12.33 -8.89
CA LYS A 400 6.03 -12.85 -7.69
C LYS A 400 5.62 -12.08 -6.44
N LYS A 401 4.50 -12.47 -5.82
CA LYS A 401 3.95 -11.77 -4.64
C LYS A 401 4.32 -12.43 -3.31
N GLU A 402 4.62 -13.72 -3.31
CA GLU A 402 5.04 -14.45 -2.09
C GLU A 402 6.25 -13.79 -1.41
N PRO A 403 7.40 -13.60 -2.07
CA PRO A 403 8.56 -12.99 -1.41
C PRO A 403 8.32 -11.52 -1.01
N VAL A 404 7.37 -10.84 -1.64
CA VAL A 404 6.98 -9.46 -1.23
C VAL A 404 6.26 -9.50 0.11
N GLY A 405 5.27 -10.39 0.26
CA GLY A 405 4.56 -10.60 1.53
C GLY A 405 5.50 -11.04 2.65
N GLU A 406 6.40 -11.98 2.37
CA GLU A 406 7.40 -12.45 3.34
C GLU A 406 8.34 -11.35 3.81
N ARG A 407 8.87 -10.51 2.90
CA ARG A 407 9.73 -9.37 3.29
C ARG A 407 9.00 -8.32 4.11
N LEU A 408 7.72 -8.07 3.82
CA LEU A 408 6.88 -7.22 4.66
C LEU A 408 6.70 -7.82 6.06
N ALA A 409 6.50 -9.15 6.17
CA ALA A 409 6.41 -9.84 7.45
C ALA A 409 7.72 -9.76 8.24
N MET A 410 8.88 -9.95 7.61
CA MET A 410 10.19 -9.77 8.26
C MET A 410 10.37 -8.34 8.82
N GLN A 411 9.89 -7.31 8.10
CA GLN A 411 9.90 -5.95 8.63
C GLN A 411 8.97 -5.79 9.83
N ALA A 412 7.80 -6.44 9.84
CA ALA A 412 6.90 -6.45 10.99
C ALA A 412 7.52 -7.19 12.19
N GLU A 413 8.16 -8.32 11.96
CA GLU A 413 8.89 -9.09 12.96
C GLU A 413 9.99 -8.27 13.65
N TRP A 414 10.66 -7.42 12.89
CA TRP A 414 11.63 -6.48 13.46
C TRP A 414 10.96 -5.34 14.24
N ILE A 415 10.09 -4.56 13.57
CA ILE A 415 9.62 -3.28 14.11
C ILE A 415 8.53 -3.46 15.17
N ALA A 416 7.56 -4.35 14.92
CA ALA A 416 6.39 -4.52 15.77
C ALA A 416 6.60 -5.58 16.87
N TYR A 417 7.39 -6.60 16.58
CA TYR A 417 7.49 -7.77 17.47
C TYR A 417 8.88 -7.99 18.06
N GLY A 418 9.93 -7.34 17.56
CA GLY A 418 11.31 -7.48 18.08
C GLY A 418 11.87 -8.90 17.95
N MET A 419 11.36 -9.68 16.98
CA MET A 419 11.79 -11.07 16.72
C MET A 419 13.05 -11.13 15.86
N LEU A 420 13.21 -10.17 14.97
CA LEU A 420 14.39 -10.02 14.11
C LEU A 420 15.14 -8.74 14.49
N SER A 421 16.44 -8.73 14.23
CA SER A 421 17.24 -7.51 14.22
C SER A 421 17.03 -6.74 12.91
N GLU A 422 17.35 -5.44 12.93
CA GLU A 422 17.33 -4.59 11.74
C GLU A 422 18.19 -5.18 10.59
N GLY A 423 19.37 -5.74 10.91
CA GLY A 423 20.27 -6.34 9.93
C GLY A 423 19.75 -7.63 9.30
N GLU A 424 18.84 -8.35 9.96
CA GLU A 424 18.16 -9.54 9.43
C GLU A 424 16.96 -9.17 8.56
N ALA A 425 16.21 -8.15 8.97
CA ALA A 425 14.98 -7.73 8.29
C ALA A 425 15.23 -6.81 7.09
N CYS A 426 16.29 -5.98 7.13
CA CYS A 426 16.53 -4.97 6.10
C CYS A 426 17.47 -5.44 5.00
N ALA A 427 17.18 -5.03 3.78
CA ALA A 427 18.08 -5.19 2.64
C ALA A 427 19.33 -4.32 2.79
N PRO A 428 20.44 -4.67 2.12
CA PRO A 428 21.60 -3.80 2.04
C PRO A 428 21.25 -2.40 1.53
N MET A 429 21.74 -1.36 2.21
CA MET A 429 21.48 0.05 1.88
C MET A 429 22.71 0.92 1.98
N TYR A 430 22.84 1.87 1.06
CA TYR A 430 23.88 2.90 1.14
C TYR A 430 23.79 3.67 2.47
N GLU A 431 24.94 3.85 3.13
CA GLU A 431 25.05 4.57 4.41
C GLU A 431 25.85 5.86 4.26
N SER A 432 27.05 5.78 3.69
CA SER A 432 27.99 6.89 3.53
C SER A 432 29.01 6.61 2.44
N HIS A 433 29.78 7.61 2.05
CA HIS A 433 30.88 7.43 1.11
C HIS A 433 32.13 8.24 1.46
N THR A 434 33.24 7.85 0.85
CA THR A 434 34.51 8.56 0.91
C THR A 434 35.16 8.55 -0.48
N TYR A 435 35.94 9.58 -0.75
CA TYR A 435 36.74 9.68 -1.99
C TYR A 435 38.12 9.09 -1.77
N LYS A 436 38.52 8.10 -2.58
CA LYS A 436 39.81 7.48 -2.50
C LYS A 436 40.21 6.84 -3.83
N ASN A 437 41.53 6.77 -4.10
CA ASN A 437 42.07 6.05 -5.26
C ASN A 437 41.42 6.44 -6.61
N GLY A 438 41.10 7.72 -6.79
CA GLY A 438 40.44 8.21 -8.01
C GLY A 438 38.97 7.78 -8.19
N GLY A 439 38.31 7.29 -7.14
CA GLY A 439 36.96 6.82 -7.18
C GLY A 439 36.16 7.15 -5.90
N ILE A 440 34.96 6.59 -5.80
CA ILE A 440 34.04 6.73 -4.67
C ILE A 440 33.88 5.36 -4.01
N SER A 441 34.14 5.32 -2.70
CA SER A 441 33.96 4.13 -1.87
C SER A 441 32.71 4.32 -0.98
N CYS A 442 31.65 3.57 -1.26
CA CYS A 442 30.42 3.59 -0.52
C CYS A 442 30.42 2.51 0.57
N ARG A 443 30.05 2.91 1.78
CA ARG A 443 29.71 1.98 2.87
C ARG A 443 28.24 1.61 2.75
N ILE A 444 27.98 0.32 2.89
CA ILE A 444 26.64 -0.28 2.79
C ILE A 444 26.29 -0.92 4.14
N ALA A 445 25.15 -0.57 4.69
CA ALA A 445 24.59 -1.19 5.90
C ALA A 445 23.83 -2.49 5.56
N HIS A 446 23.54 -3.31 6.56
CA HIS A 446 22.71 -4.52 6.49
C HIS A 446 23.18 -5.59 5.48
N CYS A 447 24.49 -5.70 5.27
CA CYS A 447 25.05 -6.63 4.30
C CYS A 447 25.06 -8.10 4.75
N GLY A 448 24.66 -8.42 5.97
CA GLY A 448 24.81 -9.77 6.54
C GLY A 448 26.29 -10.20 6.56
N SER A 449 26.60 -11.35 5.95
CA SER A 449 28.00 -11.83 5.82
C SER A 449 28.85 -11.08 4.78
N GLY A 450 28.27 -10.09 4.10
CA GLY A 450 28.92 -9.24 3.12
C GLY A 450 28.20 -9.20 1.78
N LEU A 451 28.55 -8.20 0.96
CA LEU A 451 28.03 -8.06 -0.39
C LEU A 451 28.68 -9.06 -1.35
N HIS A 452 27.92 -9.54 -2.32
CA HIS A 452 28.41 -10.37 -3.42
C HIS A 452 27.66 -10.06 -4.72
N ILE A 453 28.29 -10.39 -5.85
CA ILE A 453 27.74 -10.20 -7.19
C ILE A 453 27.20 -11.54 -7.69
N VAL A 454 26.01 -11.52 -8.27
CA VAL A 454 25.35 -12.66 -8.91
C VAL A 454 25.29 -12.40 -10.42
N GLY A 455 25.90 -13.28 -11.21
CA GLY A 455 25.94 -13.16 -12.67
C GLY A 455 27.10 -12.29 -13.19
N ASN A 456 26.87 -11.61 -14.32
CA ASN A 456 27.90 -10.81 -14.98
C ASN A 456 28.01 -9.42 -14.35
N LYS A 457 29.20 -9.06 -13.94
CA LYS A 457 29.53 -7.76 -13.36
C LYS A 457 29.33 -6.59 -14.34
N ASP A 458 29.52 -6.83 -15.63
CA ASP A 458 29.44 -5.79 -16.66
C ASP A 458 27.99 -5.33 -16.91
N ASP A 459 26.99 -6.08 -16.40
CA ASP A 459 25.58 -5.71 -16.49
C ASP A 459 25.14 -4.77 -15.34
N ILE A 460 26.02 -4.50 -14.37
CA ILE A 460 25.70 -3.67 -13.21
C ILE A 460 25.71 -2.19 -13.61
N LEU A 461 24.62 -1.50 -13.40
CA LEU A 461 24.52 -0.06 -13.64
C LEU A 461 25.12 0.72 -12.48
N VAL A 462 26.34 1.22 -12.68
CA VAL A 462 27.01 2.19 -11.78
C VAL A 462 27.52 3.34 -12.63
N GLU A 463 27.19 4.56 -12.22
CA GLU A 463 27.59 5.77 -12.94
C GLU A 463 28.31 6.73 -12.00
N ILE A 464 29.32 7.40 -12.52
CA ILE A 464 30.20 8.35 -11.82
C ILE A 464 30.15 9.70 -12.54
N ALA A 465 30.10 10.79 -11.77
CA ALA A 465 30.25 12.14 -12.30
C ALA A 465 31.17 12.98 -11.42
N GLY A 466 31.79 14.00 -12.04
CA GLY A 466 32.48 15.10 -11.36
C GLY A 466 31.51 16.23 -10.96
N GLU A 467 32.06 17.39 -10.67
CA GLU A 467 31.28 18.62 -10.37
C GLU A 467 30.38 19.07 -11.54
N ASP A 468 30.69 18.65 -12.76
CA ASP A 468 29.92 18.97 -13.97
C ASP A 468 28.63 18.15 -14.09
N ARG A 469 28.42 17.15 -13.18
CA ARG A 469 27.25 16.25 -13.11
C ARG A 469 26.98 15.46 -14.40
N LYS A 470 28.03 15.26 -15.23
CA LYS A 470 27.94 14.41 -16.40
C LYS A 470 28.26 12.98 -16.02
N PHE A 471 27.22 12.19 -15.86
CA PHE A 471 27.35 10.79 -15.47
C PHE A 471 27.86 9.94 -16.63
N VAL A 472 28.88 9.14 -16.34
CA VAL A 472 29.44 8.13 -17.24
C VAL A 472 29.48 6.78 -16.53
N PRO A 473 29.37 5.65 -17.26
CA PRO A 473 29.51 4.34 -16.65
C PRO A 473 30.85 4.18 -15.93
N ALA A 474 30.83 3.54 -14.77
CA ALA A 474 32.04 3.15 -14.06
C ALA A 474 32.79 2.07 -14.86
N ASP A 475 34.10 2.25 -15.07
CA ASP A 475 34.97 1.24 -15.69
C ASP A 475 35.65 0.36 -14.65
N LYS A 476 35.58 0.75 -13.38
CA LYS A 476 36.05 -0.03 -12.25
C LYS A 476 34.99 -0.14 -11.18
N LEU A 477 34.60 -1.39 -10.84
CA LEU A 477 33.68 -1.72 -9.77
C LEU A 477 34.29 -2.82 -8.89
N GLU A 478 34.34 -2.61 -7.58
CA GLU A 478 34.78 -3.61 -6.61
C GLU A 478 33.75 -3.71 -5.49
N VAL A 479 33.40 -4.93 -5.12
CA VAL A 479 32.45 -5.23 -4.03
C VAL A 479 33.15 -6.15 -3.05
N SER A 480 33.23 -5.75 -1.79
CA SER A 480 33.92 -6.55 -0.75
C SER A 480 33.39 -6.21 0.64
N GLY A 481 32.95 -7.20 1.39
CA GLY A 481 32.38 -7.01 2.72
C GLY A 481 31.17 -6.06 2.68
N SER A 482 31.27 -4.92 3.38
CA SER A 482 30.24 -3.87 3.38
C SER A 482 30.59 -2.67 2.49
N THR A 483 31.46 -2.87 1.48
CA THR A 483 31.95 -1.77 0.65
C THR A 483 31.66 -2.02 -0.82
N LEU A 484 31.14 -1.00 -1.49
CA LEU A 484 31.07 -0.87 -2.94
C LEU A 484 32.00 0.28 -3.34
N PHE A 485 33.03 -0.02 -4.16
CA PHE A 485 33.91 0.98 -4.73
C PHE A 485 33.69 1.07 -6.24
N ALA A 486 33.60 2.29 -6.77
CA ALA A 486 33.54 2.51 -8.20
C ALA A 486 34.37 3.72 -8.63
N ALA A 487 34.91 3.65 -9.85
CA ALA A 487 35.65 4.73 -10.50
C ALA A 487 35.36 4.73 -12.00
N ALA A 488 35.61 5.86 -12.64
CA ALA A 488 35.59 6.01 -14.09
C ALA A 488 36.88 6.75 -14.51
N SER A 489 37.68 6.15 -15.37
CA SER A 489 38.98 6.69 -15.80
C SER A 489 38.85 8.05 -16.55
N SER A 490 37.69 8.35 -17.08
CA SER A 490 37.38 9.62 -17.73
C SER A 490 36.97 10.74 -16.77
N VAL A 491 36.90 10.46 -15.43
CA VAL A 491 36.48 11.44 -14.41
C VAL A 491 37.63 11.63 -13.42
N ASP A 492 38.42 12.68 -13.60
CA ASP A 492 39.62 12.96 -12.78
C ASP A 492 39.28 13.23 -11.30
N ALA A 493 38.16 13.88 -11.03
CA ALA A 493 37.72 14.27 -9.69
C ALA A 493 36.24 13.83 -9.45
N PRO A 494 36.02 12.52 -9.12
CA PRO A 494 34.68 12.00 -8.90
C PRO A 494 34.03 12.65 -7.68
N ARG A 495 32.75 13.03 -7.81
CA ARG A 495 31.93 13.66 -6.78
C ARG A 495 30.66 12.91 -6.51
N TYR A 496 30.05 12.33 -7.55
CA TYR A 496 28.72 11.73 -7.50
C TYR A 496 28.77 10.30 -8.03
N LEU A 497 28.04 9.42 -7.36
CA LEU A 497 27.85 8.02 -7.78
C LEU A 497 26.34 7.73 -7.79
N ARG A 498 25.89 7.04 -8.83
CA ARG A 498 24.56 6.43 -8.96
C ARG A 498 24.71 4.93 -9.11
N TYR A 499 23.98 4.17 -8.30
CA TYR A 499 23.89 2.70 -8.36
C TYR A 499 22.45 2.32 -8.70
N GLU A 500 22.24 1.64 -9.83
CA GLU A 500 20.93 1.22 -10.32
C GLU A 500 19.88 2.35 -10.33
N PHE A 501 20.33 3.59 -10.60
CA PHE A 501 19.49 4.78 -10.61
C PHE A 501 18.86 5.00 -12.00
N ALA A 502 18.02 4.05 -12.41
CA ALA A 502 17.26 4.04 -13.65
C ALA A 502 15.89 3.36 -13.40
N ASN A 503 14.91 3.56 -14.28
CA ASN A 503 13.61 2.92 -14.14
C ASN A 503 13.74 1.40 -14.13
N HIS A 504 14.56 0.86 -15.04
CA HIS A 504 14.86 -0.57 -15.11
C HIS A 504 16.35 -0.81 -15.36
N CYS A 505 16.90 -1.79 -14.67
CA CYS A 505 18.23 -2.39 -14.90
C CYS A 505 18.29 -3.77 -14.23
N GLU A 506 19.30 -4.54 -14.59
CA GLU A 506 19.57 -5.85 -13.98
C GLU A 506 20.08 -5.71 -12.55
N VAL A 507 19.45 -6.39 -11.60
CA VAL A 507 19.83 -6.39 -10.18
C VAL A 507 20.82 -7.53 -9.92
N LYS A 508 22.06 -7.20 -9.54
CA LYS A 508 23.17 -8.16 -9.46
C LYS A 508 23.92 -8.15 -8.13
N ILE A 509 23.79 -7.12 -7.28
CA ILE A 509 24.47 -7.05 -5.99
C ILE A 509 23.51 -7.43 -4.87
N PHE A 510 23.91 -8.41 -4.06
CA PHE A 510 23.13 -8.92 -2.96
C PHE A 510 23.96 -8.93 -1.66
N GLY A 511 23.27 -8.83 -0.54
CA GLY A 511 23.84 -9.09 0.78
C GLY A 511 23.91 -10.56 1.13
N GLY A 512 24.68 -10.89 2.15
CA GLY A 512 24.71 -12.24 2.70
C GLY A 512 23.41 -12.70 3.35
N ASN A 513 22.44 -11.79 3.52
CA ASN A 513 21.07 -12.09 3.92
C ASN A 513 20.15 -12.45 2.73
N GLY A 514 20.68 -12.52 1.50
CA GLY A 514 19.95 -12.88 0.29
C GLY A 514 19.09 -11.76 -0.30
N MET A 515 19.11 -10.55 0.26
CA MET A 515 18.36 -9.41 -0.26
C MET A 515 19.22 -8.55 -1.20
N PRO A 516 18.62 -7.89 -2.21
CA PRO A 516 19.34 -7.04 -3.14
C PRO A 516 19.82 -5.75 -2.46
N LEU A 517 20.92 -5.19 -2.95
CA LEU A 517 21.35 -3.84 -2.58
C LEU A 517 20.31 -2.84 -3.13
N ALA A 518 19.69 -2.07 -2.26
CA ALA A 518 18.73 -1.05 -2.67
C ALA A 518 19.38 0.01 -3.58
N PRO A 519 18.74 0.42 -4.67
CA PRO A 519 19.23 1.49 -5.54
C PRO A 519 19.46 2.79 -4.78
N PHE A 520 20.52 3.52 -5.13
CA PHE A 520 20.86 4.78 -4.46
C PHE A 520 21.67 5.74 -5.33
N ARG A 521 21.72 6.99 -4.91
CA ARG A 521 22.73 7.98 -5.31
C ARG A 521 23.38 8.61 -4.08
N THR A 522 24.62 9.07 -4.22
CA THR A 522 25.41 9.61 -3.10
C THR A 522 25.02 11.04 -2.71
N SER A 523 24.26 11.75 -3.55
CA SER A 523 23.76 13.10 -3.29
C SER A 523 22.39 13.30 -3.91
N TYR A 524 21.51 13.98 -3.20
CA TYR A 524 20.21 14.40 -3.75
C TYR A 524 20.31 15.63 -4.67
N ASP A 525 21.47 16.29 -4.68
CA ASP A 525 21.73 17.52 -5.44
C ASP A 525 22.56 17.23 -6.70
N ASP A 526 22.52 16.03 -7.23
CA ASP A 526 23.33 15.61 -8.37
C ASP A 526 22.67 15.86 -9.74
N GLU A 527 21.54 16.58 -9.77
CA GLU A 527 20.80 16.98 -10.97
C GLU A 527 21.10 18.43 -11.39
#